data_5c4e3b653eb99dd2b33b7371bff6f81c
#
_entry.id   5c4e3b653eb99dd2b33b7371bff6f81c
#
_cell.length_a   1.000
_cell.length_b   1.000
_cell.length_c   1.000
_cell.angle_alpha   90.00
_cell.angle_beta   90.00
_cell.angle_gamma   90.00
#
_symmetry.space_group_name_H-M   'P 1'
#
loop_
_entity.id
_entity.type
_entity.pdbx_description
1 polymer ?
#
loop_
_entity_poly.entity_id
_entity_poly.type
_entity_poly.pdbx_seq_one_letter_code
_entity_poly.pdbx_strand_id
1 'polypeptide(L)'
;SGRSFALLICLLFLGAAGPISAQNPTAEITVISTHNHDSSAFTQGLEMYDGFLYESTGLYGQSSIRQVDPESGEVLRIAMLDEEYFGEGITVVNQSIYMLTWKSQKALVFDIDSFELIANFSYSGEGWGLCFDGNSLVMSNGSSELSIRNPADFSIISTITVSDRGTEVNLLNELECVGDSVYANIWGSNLIIEIDIQSGNVLQTIDASILSNGESEDPNAVLNGIAHLPERDGFLLTGKNWSSMHLVSLATQHEEG
;
A
#
# COMPACT_ATOMS: atom_id res chain seq x y z
N SER A 1 68.61 11.53 48.16
CA SER A 1 67.80 12.33 47.23
C SER A 1 67.45 11.49 45.98
N GLY A 2 66.33 10.84 46.04
CA GLY A 2 65.81 10.08 44.91
C GLY A 2 64.54 10.75 44.37
N ARG A 3 64.54 11.22 43.15
CA ARG A 3 63.40 11.77 42.48
C ARG A 3 62.70 10.66 41.68
N SER A 4 61.52 10.23 42.12
CA SER A 4 60.64 9.36 41.35
C SER A 4 59.97 10.17 40.24
N PHE A 5 60.20 9.73 39.00
CA PHE A 5 59.43 10.20 37.84
C PHE A 5 58.17 9.36 37.71
N ALA A 6 57.01 9.97 37.90
CA ALA A 6 55.70 9.33 37.58
C ALA A 6 55.41 9.50 36.07
N LEU A 7 55.36 8.40 35.36
CA LEU A 7 55.00 8.37 33.95
C LEU A 7 53.46 8.37 33.83
N LEU A 8 52.90 9.48 33.35
CA LEU A 8 51.46 9.64 33.10
C LEU A 8 51.16 9.04 31.73
N ILE A 9 50.51 7.85 31.71
CA ILE A 9 50.05 7.23 30.49
C ILE A 9 48.66 7.84 30.16
N CYS A 10 48.61 8.71 29.17
CA CYS A 10 47.35 9.15 28.55
C CYS A 10 46.80 8.03 27.63
N LEU A 11 45.76 7.33 28.08
CA LEU A 11 44.99 6.44 27.23
C LEU A 11 44.06 7.30 26.34
N LEU A 12 44.43 7.42 25.09
CA LEU A 12 43.55 7.93 24.05
C LEU A 12 42.48 6.87 23.77
N PHE A 13 41.24 7.11 24.25
CA PHE A 13 40.09 6.39 23.79
C PHE A 13 39.76 6.88 22.36
N LEU A 14 40.17 6.14 21.36
CA LEU A 14 39.59 6.22 20.02
C LEU A 14 38.21 5.61 20.11
N GLY A 15 37.20 6.46 20.26
CA GLY A 15 35.81 6.07 20.05
C GLY A 15 35.64 5.67 18.58
N ALA A 16 35.49 4.37 18.32
CA ALA A 16 35.03 3.91 17.01
C ALA A 16 33.63 4.47 16.79
N ALA A 17 33.49 5.49 15.92
CA ALA A 17 32.22 5.85 15.39
C ALA A 17 31.69 4.62 14.65
N GLY A 18 30.60 4.03 15.16
CA GLY A 18 29.88 2.98 14.45
C GLY A 18 29.42 3.51 13.08
N PRO A 19 29.21 2.62 12.11
CA PRO A 19 28.75 3.05 10.80
C PRO A 19 27.46 3.84 10.98
N ILE A 20 27.42 5.06 10.46
CA ILE A 20 26.20 5.84 10.30
C ILE A 20 25.35 5.01 9.35
N SER A 21 24.28 4.41 9.85
CA SER A 21 23.32 3.70 9.00
C SER A 21 22.74 4.75 8.04
N ALA A 22 23.01 4.61 6.76
CA ALA A 22 22.42 5.46 5.74
C ALA A 22 20.89 5.39 5.88
N GLN A 23 20.21 6.52 5.81
CA GLN A 23 18.76 6.55 5.78
C GLN A 23 18.29 5.85 4.51
N ASN A 24 17.14 5.15 4.57
CA ASN A 24 16.51 4.66 3.35
C ASN A 24 16.21 5.87 2.44
N PRO A 25 16.40 5.73 1.12
CA PRO A 25 16.13 6.82 0.20
C PRO A 25 14.67 7.27 0.32
N THR A 26 14.45 8.56 0.15
CA THR A 26 13.12 9.13 0.00
C THR A 26 12.89 9.38 -1.48
N ALA A 27 11.81 8.81 -2.02
CA ALA A 27 11.40 9.11 -3.38
C ALA A 27 10.67 10.44 -3.43
N GLU A 28 11.00 11.24 -4.45
CA GLU A 28 10.24 12.45 -4.76
C GLU A 28 9.09 12.11 -5.69
N ILE A 29 7.92 12.70 -5.41
CA ILE A 29 6.75 12.61 -6.28
C ILE A 29 6.79 13.74 -7.29
N THR A 30 6.64 13.39 -8.57
CA THR A 30 6.33 14.33 -9.64
C THR A 30 4.92 14.05 -10.14
N VAL A 31 4.01 15.01 -9.98
CA VAL A 31 2.64 14.90 -10.51
C VAL A 31 2.69 15.11 -12.02
N ILE A 32 2.28 14.09 -12.78
CA ILE A 32 2.20 14.12 -14.23
C ILE A 32 0.86 14.70 -14.68
N SER A 33 -0.23 14.23 -14.08
CA SER A 33 -1.59 14.69 -14.33
C SER A 33 -2.48 14.46 -13.13
N THR A 34 -3.58 15.23 -13.07
CA THR A 34 -4.63 15.08 -12.06
C THR A 34 -5.94 14.81 -12.78
N HIS A 35 -6.65 13.80 -12.32
CA HIS A 35 -7.91 13.32 -12.86
C HIS A 35 -9.01 13.45 -11.82
N ASN A 36 -10.26 13.48 -12.27
CA ASN A 36 -11.39 13.46 -11.34
C ASN A 36 -11.46 12.12 -10.60
N HIS A 37 -11.96 12.17 -9.38
CA HIS A 37 -12.29 11.00 -8.59
C HIS A 37 -13.65 11.23 -7.91
N ASP A 38 -14.43 10.18 -7.72
CA ASP A 38 -15.72 10.26 -7.05
C ASP A 38 -15.54 10.51 -5.55
N SER A 39 -15.81 11.73 -5.10
CA SER A 39 -15.67 12.11 -3.69
C SER A 39 -16.60 11.36 -2.73
N SER A 40 -17.55 10.56 -3.24
CA SER A 40 -18.34 9.63 -2.42
C SER A 40 -17.64 8.28 -2.21
N ALA A 41 -16.55 8.01 -2.93
CA ALA A 41 -15.79 6.77 -2.82
C ALA A 41 -14.92 6.75 -1.54
N PHE A 42 -15.29 5.91 -0.58
CA PHE A 42 -14.43 5.61 0.56
C PHE A 42 -13.43 4.53 0.14
N THR A 43 -12.41 4.93 -0.63
CA THR A 43 -11.48 4.05 -1.34
C THR A 43 -10.71 3.14 -0.38
N GLN A 44 -10.77 1.83 -0.64
CA GLN A 44 -10.09 0.81 0.15
C GLN A 44 -9.09 -0.01 -0.67
N GLY A 45 -9.25 -0.07 -1.97
CA GLY A 45 -8.33 -0.75 -2.87
C GLY A 45 -8.42 -0.20 -4.27
N LEU A 46 -7.33 -0.28 -5.00
CA LEU A 46 -7.17 0.25 -6.34
C LEU A 46 -6.29 -0.70 -7.16
N GLU A 47 -6.69 -1.03 -8.39
CA GLU A 47 -5.96 -1.95 -9.26
C GLU A 47 -6.15 -1.57 -10.72
N MET A 48 -5.05 -1.46 -11.47
CA MET A 48 -5.12 -1.34 -12.93
C MET A 48 -5.13 -2.72 -13.59
N TYR A 49 -6.16 -3.00 -14.37
CA TYR A 49 -6.26 -4.25 -15.12
C TYR A 49 -6.92 -4.03 -16.47
N ASP A 50 -6.28 -4.51 -17.54
CA ASP A 50 -6.78 -4.46 -18.93
C ASP A 50 -7.28 -3.07 -19.37
N GLY A 51 -6.53 -2.02 -19.00
CA GLY A 51 -6.82 -0.64 -19.36
C GLY A 51 -7.89 0.06 -18.52
N PHE A 52 -8.46 -0.59 -17.52
CA PHE A 52 -9.43 -0.03 -16.60
C PHE A 52 -8.89 -0.01 -15.17
N LEU A 53 -9.36 0.95 -14.40
CA LEU A 53 -9.12 1.02 -12.98
C LEU A 53 -10.25 0.31 -12.24
N TYR A 54 -9.92 -0.66 -11.41
CA TYR A 54 -10.85 -1.30 -10.48
C TYR A 54 -10.67 -0.70 -9.11
N GLU A 55 -11.78 -0.31 -8.49
CA GLU A 55 -11.79 0.33 -7.19
C GLU A 55 -12.75 -0.40 -6.26
N SER A 56 -12.30 -0.68 -5.05
CA SER A 56 -13.16 -1.09 -3.96
C SER A 56 -13.40 0.05 -2.98
N THR A 57 -14.61 0.14 -2.48
CA THR A 57 -15.00 1.13 -1.48
C THR A 57 -15.53 0.47 -0.22
N GLY A 58 -15.30 1.12 0.93
CA GLY A 58 -15.79 0.69 2.23
C GLY A 58 -17.10 1.33 2.64
N LEU A 59 -17.39 1.24 3.92
CA LEU A 59 -18.59 1.64 4.66
C LEU A 59 -19.76 0.63 4.53
N TYR A 60 -20.29 0.21 5.68
CA TYR A 60 -21.45 -0.69 5.72
C TYR A 60 -22.65 -0.10 4.98
N GLY A 61 -23.28 -0.90 4.13
CA GLY A 61 -24.40 -0.48 3.29
C GLY A 61 -24.02 0.44 2.11
N GLN A 62 -22.74 0.77 1.93
CA GLN A 62 -22.24 1.63 0.86
C GLN A 62 -21.05 1.03 0.11
N SER A 63 -20.53 -0.10 0.59
CA SER A 63 -19.39 -0.78 -0.03
C SER A 63 -19.69 -1.22 -1.44
N SER A 64 -18.72 -1.05 -2.35
CA SER A 64 -18.91 -1.34 -3.77
C SER A 64 -17.62 -1.83 -4.45
N ILE A 65 -17.80 -2.51 -5.57
CA ILE A 65 -16.78 -2.72 -6.60
C ILE A 65 -17.10 -1.80 -7.76
N ARG A 66 -16.11 -1.14 -8.32
CA ARG A 66 -16.25 -0.20 -9.43
C ARG A 66 -15.25 -0.50 -10.52
N GLN A 67 -15.67 -0.30 -11.76
CA GLN A 67 -14.79 -0.18 -12.91
C GLN A 67 -14.80 1.30 -13.31
N VAL A 68 -13.63 1.91 -13.35
CA VAL A 68 -13.45 3.35 -13.54
C VAL A 68 -12.58 3.59 -14.75
N ASP A 69 -12.90 4.59 -15.55
CA ASP A 69 -12.02 5.07 -16.61
C ASP A 69 -10.86 5.86 -15.97
N PRO A 70 -9.59 5.42 -16.16
CA PRO A 70 -8.46 6.02 -15.44
C PRO A 70 -8.12 7.45 -15.88
N GLU A 71 -8.57 7.88 -17.07
CA GLU A 71 -8.28 9.21 -17.59
C GLU A 71 -9.35 10.24 -17.17
N SER A 72 -10.60 9.86 -17.18
CA SER A 72 -11.72 10.76 -16.83
C SER A 72 -12.17 10.66 -15.38
N GLY A 73 -11.89 9.52 -14.71
CA GLY A 73 -12.44 9.21 -13.39
C GLY A 73 -13.93 8.82 -13.43
N GLU A 74 -14.49 8.59 -14.63
CA GLU A 74 -15.88 8.18 -14.77
C GLU A 74 -16.09 6.75 -14.27
N VAL A 75 -17.07 6.54 -13.39
CA VAL A 75 -17.49 5.21 -12.95
C VAL A 75 -18.31 4.56 -14.05
N LEU A 76 -17.71 3.63 -14.79
CA LEU A 76 -18.33 2.94 -15.92
C LEU A 76 -19.30 1.85 -15.47
N ARG A 77 -18.95 1.17 -14.36
CA ARG A 77 -19.73 0.09 -13.78
C ARG A 77 -19.58 0.11 -12.26
N ILE A 78 -20.65 -0.29 -11.57
CA ILE A 78 -20.67 -0.40 -10.11
C ILE A 78 -21.53 -1.59 -9.68
N ALA A 79 -21.04 -2.36 -8.69
CA ALA A 79 -21.84 -3.35 -7.98
C ALA A 79 -21.72 -3.08 -6.47
N MET A 80 -22.87 -3.03 -5.80
CA MET A 80 -22.92 -2.86 -4.34
C MET A 80 -22.72 -4.20 -3.66
N LEU A 81 -21.99 -4.20 -2.53
CA LEU A 81 -21.93 -5.36 -1.65
C LEU A 81 -23.18 -5.45 -0.77
N ASP A 82 -23.41 -6.65 -0.21
CA ASP A 82 -24.40 -6.82 0.84
C ASP A 82 -24.11 -5.91 2.02
N GLU A 83 -25.15 -5.38 2.68
CA GLU A 83 -25.05 -4.38 3.76
C GLU A 83 -24.21 -4.83 4.95
N GLU A 84 -24.06 -6.15 5.14
CA GLU A 84 -23.24 -6.75 6.20
C GLU A 84 -21.74 -6.62 5.98
N TYR A 85 -21.30 -6.29 4.75
CA TYR A 85 -19.88 -6.20 4.42
C TYR A 85 -19.38 -4.76 4.42
N PHE A 86 -18.23 -4.59 5.02
CA PHE A 86 -17.39 -3.42 4.82
C PHE A 86 -16.27 -3.84 3.87
N GLY A 87 -16.33 -3.36 2.62
CA GLY A 87 -15.35 -3.69 1.60
C GLY A 87 -13.98 -3.10 1.89
N GLU A 88 -12.94 -3.84 1.56
CA GLU A 88 -11.54 -3.51 1.80
C GLU A 88 -10.72 -3.72 0.51
N GLY A 89 -9.44 -4.04 0.63
CA GLY A 89 -8.51 -4.18 -0.48
C GLY A 89 -9.01 -5.09 -1.60
N ILE A 90 -8.63 -4.75 -2.83
CA ILE A 90 -9.04 -5.42 -4.08
C ILE A 90 -7.81 -5.79 -4.90
N THR A 91 -7.87 -6.91 -5.63
CA THR A 91 -6.90 -7.23 -6.68
C THR A 91 -7.53 -8.15 -7.73
N VAL A 92 -6.93 -8.25 -8.90
CA VAL A 92 -7.40 -9.09 -10.00
C VAL A 92 -6.48 -10.29 -10.22
N VAL A 93 -7.05 -11.48 -10.23
CA VAL A 93 -6.35 -12.73 -10.53
C VAL A 93 -7.12 -13.49 -11.62
N ASN A 94 -6.53 -13.64 -12.79
CA ASN A 94 -7.12 -14.45 -13.89
C ASN A 94 -8.59 -14.11 -14.17
N GLN A 95 -8.93 -12.84 -14.38
CA GLN A 95 -10.29 -12.36 -14.63
C GLN A 95 -11.26 -12.54 -13.44
N SER A 96 -10.75 -12.76 -12.25
CA SER A 96 -11.53 -12.75 -11.01
C SER A 96 -11.06 -11.64 -10.11
N ILE A 97 -12.01 -10.90 -9.55
CA ILE A 97 -11.75 -9.83 -8.60
C ILE A 97 -11.80 -10.42 -7.20
N TYR A 98 -10.70 -10.34 -6.46
CA TYR A 98 -10.63 -10.70 -5.05
C TYR A 98 -10.79 -9.43 -4.22
N MET A 99 -11.70 -9.44 -3.26
CA MET A 99 -11.98 -8.30 -2.39
C MET A 99 -12.08 -8.76 -0.95
N LEU A 100 -11.35 -8.09 -0.07
CA LEU A 100 -11.42 -8.34 1.37
C LEU A 100 -12.64 -7.67 2.00
N THR A 101 -13.01 -8.15 3.17
CA THR A 101 -13.96 -7.49 4.09
C THR A 101 -13.26 -7.17 5.38
N TRP A 102 -13.56 -6.01 6.02
CA TRP A 102 -12.86 -5.56 7.21
C TRP A 102 -12.88 -6.57 8.36
N LYS A 103 -14.07 -6.84 8.91
CA LYS A 103 -14.23 -7.70 10.11
C LYS A 103 -15.08 -8.94 9.87
N SER A 104 -15.69 -9.05 8.68
CA SER A 104 -16.51 -10.22 8.35
C SER A 104 -15.67 -11.46 8.02
N GLN A 105 -14.32 -11.32 7.97
CA GLN A 105 -13.38 -12.41 7.77
C GLN A 105 -13.66 -13.20 6.48
N LYS A 106 -14.07 -12.48 5.43
CA LYS A 106 -14.39 -13.03 4.11
C LYS A 106 -13.55 -12.35 3.04
N ALA A 107 -12.93 -13.17 2.20
CA ALA A 107 -12.44 -12.75 0.90
C ALA A 107 -13.50 -13.16 -0.13
N LEU A 108 -14.10 -12.16 -0.76
CA LEU A 108 -15.12 -12.35 -1.78
C LEU A 108 -14.45 -12.42 -3.15
N VAL A 109 -14.92 -13.29 -4.02
CA VAL A 109 -14.39 -13.44 -5.37
C VAL A 109 -15.51 -13.19 -6.37
N PHE A 110 -15.31 -12.23 -7.26
CA PHE A 110 -16.28 -11.84 -8.27
C PHE A 110 -15.73 -12.12 -9.66
N ASP A 111 -16.62 -12.48 -10.56
CA ASP A 111 -16.30 -12.49 -11.98
C ASP A 111 -16.12 -11.06 -12.49
N ILE A 112 -15.03 -10.78 -13.21
CA ILE A 112 -14.68 -9.41 -13.62
C ILE A 112 -15.65 -8.84 -14.66
N ASP A 113 -16.23 -9.68 -15.50
CA ASP A 113 -17.13 -9.25 -16.57
C ASP A 113 -18.55 -8.95 -16.07
N SER A 114 -19.05 -9.76 -15.14
CA SER A 114 -20.43 -9.63 -14.62
C SER A 114 -20.53 -8.91 -13.29
N PHE A 115 -19.46 -8.88 -12.48
CA PHE A 115 -19.44 -8.52 -11.06
C PHE A 115 -20.33 -9.43 -10.20
N GLU A 116 -20.62 -10.64 -10.67
CA GLU A 116 -21.33 -11.64 -9.87
C GLU A 116 -20.37 -12.29 -8.87
N LEU A 117 -20.83 -12.50 -7.64
CA LEU A 117 -20.09 -13.25 -6.62
C LEU A 117 -20.04 -14.74 -7.03
N ILE A 118 -18.84 -15.24 -7.30
CA ILE A 118 -18.62 -16.62 -7.76
C ILE A 118 -18.02 -17.55 -6.71
N ALA A 119 -17.33 -16.97 -5.70
CA ALA A 119 -16.75 -17.72 -4.59
C ALA A 119 -16.51 -16.81 -3.38
N ASN A 120 -16.26 -17.41 -2.24
CA ASN A 120 -15.71 -16.72 -1.07
C ASN A 120 -14.83 -17.66 -0.26
N PHE A 121 -13.86 -17.09 0.43
CA PHE A 121 -12.98 -17.77 1.36
C PHE A 121 -13.10 -17.15 2.75
N SER A 122 -12.77 -17.93 3.78
CA SER A 122 -12.71 -17.41 5.14
C SER A 122 -11.27 -17.21 5.58
N TYR A 123 -11.02 -16.17 6.36
CA TYR A 123 -9.73 -15.94 7.01
C TYR A 123 -9.95 -15.45 8.45
N SER A 124 -8.89 -15.37 9.24
CA SER A 124 -8.96 -14.88 10.62
C SER A 124 -8.41 -13.46 10.72
N GLY A 125 -8.98 -12.65 11.60
CA GLY A 125 -8.56 -11.27 11.83
C GLY A 125 -9.23 -10.27 10.90
N GLU A 126 -8.63 -9.10 10.78
CA GLU A 126 -9.10 -8.03 9.89
C GLU A 126 -8.43 -8.15 8.52
N GLY A 127 -9.12 -7.73 7.47
CA GLY A 127 -8.56 -7.55 6.12
C GLY A 127 -8.49 -6.07 5.80
N TRP A 128 -7.35 -5.60 5.26
CA TRP A 128 -7.14 -4.21 4.88
C TRP A 128 -6.75 -4.08 3.41
N GLY A 129 -5.48 -4.26 3.05
CA GLY A 129 -5.00 -4.19 1.67
C GLY A 129 -4.80 -5.57 1.04
N LEU A 130 -4.84 -5.63 -0.28
CA LEU A 130 -4.64 -6.85 -1.05
C LEU A 130 -3.98 -6.51 -2.39
N CYS A 131 -2.93 -7.24 -2.77
CA CYS A 131 -2.38 -7.21 -4.13
C CYS A 131 -1.97 -8.62 -4.58
N PHE A 132 -1.71 -8.78 -5.87
CA PHE A 132 -1.27 -10.04 -6.48
C PHE A 132 0.12 -9.87 -7.10
N ASP A 133 1.10 -10.68 -6.67
CA ASP A 133 2.48 -10.61 -7.14
C ASP A 133 2.76 -11.41 -8.43
N GLY A 134 1.70 -11.93 -9.05
CA GLY A 134 1.77 -12.80 -10.22
C GLY A 134 1.74 -14.30 -9.88
N ASN A 135 1.87 -14.66 -8.60
CA ASN A 135 1.84 -16.04 -8.11
C ASN A 135 0.97 -16.19 -6.84
N SER A 136 1.08 -15.26 -5.93
CA SER A 136 0.43 -15.28 -4.63
C SER A 136 -0.29 -13.97 -4.34
N LEU A 137 -1.29 -14.02 -3.47
CA LEU A 137 -1.90 -12.83 -2.90
C LEU A 137 -1.08 -12.34 -1.71
N VAL A 138 -0.92 -11.04 -1.59
CA VAL A 138 -0.29 -10.36 -0.45
C VAL A 138 -1.36 -9.56 0.25
N MET A 139 -1.54 -9.80 1.55
CA MET A 139 -2.61 -9.20 2.35
C MET A 139 -2.05 -8.49 3.56
N SER A 140 -2.51 -7.26 3.81
CA SER A 140 -2.28 -6.50 5.03
C SER A 140 -3.48 -6.59 5.99
N ASN A 141 -3.27 -6.25 7.26
CA ASN A 141 -4.29 -6.27 8.31
C ASN A 141 -4.13 -5.13 9.33
N GLY A 142 -3.38 -4.08 8.97
CA GLY A 142 -3.09 -2.95 9.85
C GLY A 142 -1.95 -3.15 10.85
N SER A 143 -1.36 -4.34 10.90
CA SER A 143 -0.12 -4.60 11.66
C SER A 143 1.12 -4.39 10.79
N SER A 144 2.28 -4.82 11.29
CA SER A 144 3.54 -4.91 10.54
C SER A 144 3.66 -6.18 9.70
N GLU A 145 2.69 -7.08 9.76
CA GLU A 145 2.73 -8.35 9.04
C GLU A 145 1.98 -8.28 7.71
N LEU A 146 2.61 -8.81 6.67
CA LEU A 146 1.97 -9.15 5.41
C LEU A 146 1.81 -10.67 5.33
N SER A 147 0.62 -11.17 5.05
CA SER A 147 0.39 -12.59 4.80
C SER A 147 0.43 -12.88 3.31
N ILE A 148 1.24 -13.85 2.92
CA ILE A 148 1.31 -14.39 1.56
C ILE A 148 0.31 -15.54 1.49
N ARG A 149 -0.61 -15.48 0.52
CA ARG A 149 -1.73 -16.42 0.43
C ARG A 149 -1.85 -17.08 -0.93
N ASN A 150 -2.31 -18.32 -0.91
CA ASN A 150 -2.62 -19.06 -2.12
C ASN A 150 -3.95 -18.55 -2.72
N PRO A 151 -3.97 -18.09 -3.98
CA PRO A 151 -5.21 -17.60 -4.60
C PRO A 151 -6.27 -18.71 -4.79
N ALA A 152 -5.88 -19.99 -4.84
CA ALA A 152 -6.83 -21.08 -5.08
C ALA A 152 -7.75 -21.38 -3.88
N ASP A 153 -7.27 -21.18 -2.65
CA ASP A 153 -8.00 -21.55 -1.42
C ASP A 153 -7.86 -20.50 -0.30
N PHE A 154 -7.14 -19.42 -0.56
CA PHE A 154 -6.84 -18.32 0.35
C PHE A 154 -6.04 -18.72 1.62
N SER A 155 -5.46 -19.92 1.63
CA SER A 155 -4.61 -20.40 2.73
C SER A 155 -3.32 -19.55 2.84
N ILE A 156 -2.81 -19.41 4.08
CA ILE A 156 -1.54 -18.73 4.32
C ILE A 156 -0.40 -19.66 3.88
N ILE A 157 0.46 -19.17 2.98
CA ILE A 157 1.71 -19.82 2.58
C ILE A 157 2.82 -19.42 3.54
N SER A 158 2.94 -18.12 3.83
CA SER A 158 3.94 -17.54 4.74
C SER A 158 3.49 -16.17 5.25
N THR A 159 4.22 -15.63 6.22
CA THR A 159 4.08 -14.25 6.69
C THR A 159 5.42 -13.55 6.63
N ILE A 160 5.39 -12.24 6.38
CA ILE A 160 6.55 -11.37 6.31
C ILE A 160 6.33 -10.23 7.30
N THR A 161 7.30 -9.96 8.17
CA THR A 161 7.27 -8.77 9.03
C THR A 161 7.96 -7.62 8.34
N VAL A 162 7.26 -6.52 8.16
CA VAL A 162 7.78 -5.31 7.53
C VAL A 162 8.54 -4.48 8.55
N SER A 163 9.76 -4.10 8.21
CA SER A 163 10.60 -3.26 9.06
C SER A 163 11.42 -2.24 8.28
N ASP A 164 11.60 -1.07 8.86
CA ASP A 164 12.54 -0.06 8.43
C ASP A 164 13.75 -0.07 9.40
N ARG A 165 14.90 -0.52 8.90
CA ARG A 165 16.16 -0.60 9.69
C ARG A 165 15.98 -1.31 11.03
N GLY A 166 15.22 -2.40 11.02
CA GLY A 166 14.97 -3.24 12.19
C GLY A 166 13.85 -2.74 13.11
N THR A 167 13.17 -1.65 12.77
CA THR A 167 11.96 -1.19 13.48
C THR A 167 10.73 -1.60 12.68
N GLU A 168 9.80 -2.31 13.31
CA GLU A 168 8.56 -2.72 12.67
C GLU A 168 7.72 -1.52 12.22
N VAL A 169 7.16 -1.62 11.00
CA VAL A 169 6.26 -0.62 10.43
C VAL A 169 4.83 -1.13 10.50
N ASN A 170 4.03 -0.52 11.35
CA ASN A 170 2.62 -0.85 11.53
C ASN A 170 1.71 0.02 10.65
N LEU A 171 0.40 -0.28 10.69
CA LEU A 171 -0.66 0.42 9.97
C LEU A 171 -0.55 0.26 8.45
N LEU A 172 0.02 -0.86 7.99
CA LEU A 172 0.03 -1.23 6.58
C LEU A 172 -1.41 -1.40 6.10
N ASN A 173 -1.76 -0.66 5.05
CA ASN A 173 -3.13 -0.60 4.56
C ASN A 173 -3.21 -1.05 3.10
N GLU A 174 -3.64 -0.22 2.20
CA GLU A 174 -3.79 -0.55 0.80
C GLU A 174 -2.43 -0.91 0.18
N LEU A 175 -2.43 -1.90 -0.71
CA LEU A 175 -1.24 -2.51 -1.26
C LEU A 175 -1.27 -2.55 -2.78
N GLU A 176 -0.10 -2.32 -3.39
CA GLU A 176 0.15 -2.56 -4.81
C GLU A 176 1.42 -3.39 -5.00
N CYS A 177 1.31 -4.51 -5.73
CA CYS A 177 2.43 -5.41 -6.01
C CYS A 177 3.07 -5.08 -7.37
N VAL A 178 4.37 -4.75 -7.38
CA VAL A 178 5.11 -4.43 -8.61
C VAL A 178 6.44 -5.19 -8.63
N GLY A 179 6.54 -6.21 -9.45
CA GLY A 179 7.73 -7.06 -9.49
C GLY A 179 8.00 -7.72 -8.13
N ASP A 180 9.20 -7.50 -7.59
CA ASP A 180 9.61 -8.02 -6.27
C ASP A 180 9.29 -7.04 -5.12
N SER A 181 8.57 -5.95 -5.40
CA SER A 181 8.21 -4.92 -4.42
C SER A 181 6.72 -4.91 -4.12
N VAL A 182 6.39 -4.52 -2.87
CA VAL A 182 5.04 -4.16 -2.44
C VAL A 182 5.05 -2.70 -2.02
N TYR A 183 4.19 -1.90 -2.62
CA TYR A 183 3.92 -0.53 -2.20
C TYR A 183 2.75 -0.54 -1.23
N ALA A 184 2.89 0.12 -0.09
CA ALA A 184 1.87 0.12 0.96
C ALA A 184 1.57 1.53 1.45
N ASN A 185 0.29 1.89 1.53
CA ASN A 185 -0.13 3.05 2.31
C ASN A 185 0.07 2.79 3.80
N ILE A 186 0.53 3.80 4.52
CA ILE A 186 0.53 3.81 5.99
C ILE A 186 -0.72 4.55 6.45
N TRP A 187 -1.68 3.83 7.02
CA TRP A 187 -2.97 4.40 7.41
C TRP A 187 -2.82 5.61 8.35
N GLY A 188 -3.59 6.66 8.06
CA GLY A 188 -3.58 7.90 8.83
C GLY A 188 -2.38 8.80 8.57
N SER A 189 -1.56 8.50 7.55
CA SER A 189 -0.45 9.34 7.11
C SER A 189 -0.51 9.58 5.60
N ASN A 190 0.34 10.49 5.11
CA ASN A 190 0.54 10.72 3.67
C ASN A 190 1.77 9.97 3.15
N LEU A 191 2.19 8.91 3.85
CA LEU A 191 3.34 8.11 3.47
C LEU A 191 2.94 6.83 2.77
N ILE A 192 3.71 6.51 1.74
CA ILE A 192 3.73 5.19 1.09
C ILE A 192 5.13 4.64 1.29
N ILE A 193 5.26 3.35 1.52
CA ILE A 193 6.55 2.66 1.58
C ILE A 193 6.64 1.62 0.49
N GLU A 194 7.83 1.46 -0.07
CA GLU A 194 8.20 0.33 -0.91
C GLU A 194 8.88 -0.73 -0.06
N ILE A 195 8.42 -1.96 -0.17
CA ILE A 195 8.82 -3.10 0.65
C ILE A 195 9.39 -4.18 -0.28
N ASP A 196 10.57 -4.70 0.02
CA ASP A 196 11.05 -5.94 -0.59
C ASP A 196 10.21 -7.13 -0.10
N ILE A 197 9.53 -7.82 -1.01
CA ILE A 197 8.57 -8.88 -0.66
C ILE A 197 9.24 -10.12 -0.05
N GLN A 198 10.52 -10.34 -0.28
CA GLN A 198 11.25 -11.49 0.22
C GLN A 198 11.73 -11.29 1.65
N SER A 199 12.25 -10.11 1.96
CA SER A 199 12.84 -9.79 3.26
C SER A 199 11.92 -9.03 4.20
N GLY A 200 10.91 -8.32 3.70
CA GLY A 200 10.08 -7.39 4.46
C GLY A 200 10.78 -6.05 4.76
N ASN A 201 11.96 -5.82 4.23
CA ASN A 201 12.67 -4.57 4.45
C ASN A 201 12.06 -3.43 3.64
N VAL A 202 11.89 -2.27 4.27
CA VAL A 202 11.54 -1.03 3.56
C VAL A 202 12.72 -0.61 2.70
N LEU A 203 12.48 -0.46 1.40
CA LEU A 203 13.46 -0.02 0.41
C LEU A 203 13.52 1.50 0.31
N GLN A 204 12.37 2.15 0.34
CA GLN A 204 12.23 3.61 0.33
C GLN A 204 10.91 4.05 0.94
N THR A 205 10.86 5.33 1.31
CA THR A 205 9.65 6.01 1.75
C THR A 205 9.28 7.08 0.75
N ILE A 206 7.99 7.22 0.46
CA ILE A 206 7.43 8.19 -0.48
C ILE A 206 6.53 9.12 0.31
N ASP A 207 6.84 10.41 0.33
CA ASP A 207 6.00 11.44 0.93
C ASP A 207 5.03 12.00 -0.12
N ALA A 208 3.76 11.60 0.01
CA ALA A 208 2.67 12.01 -0.87
C ALA A 208 1.84 13.18 -0.30
N SER A 209 2.32 13.89 0.71
CA SER A 209 1.57 14.96 1.39
C SER A 209 1.14 16.09 0.44
N ILE A 210 1.89 16.35 -0.62
CA ILE A 210 1.52 17.35 -1.62
C ILE A 210 0.19 17.04 -2.31
N LEU A 211 -0.20 15.75 -2.41
CA LEU A 211 -1.41 15.31 -3.10
C LEU A 211 -2.68 15.57 -2.28
N SER A 212 -2.57 15.70 -0.96
CA SER A 212 -3.72 16.00 -0.08
C SER A 212 -4.14 17.47 -0.11
N ASN A 213 -3.39 18.33 -0.78
CA ASN A 213 -3.72 19.74 -0.87
C ASN A 213 -5.02 19.99 -1.64
N GLY A 214 -6.00 20.60 -0.99
CA GLY A 214 -7.30 20.88 -1.58
C GLY A 214 -8.32 19.74 -1.49
N GLU A 215 -7.96 18.61 -0.91
CA GLU A 215 -8.88 17.54 -0.58
C GLU A 215 -9.64 17.80 0.73
N SER A 216 -10.56 16.90 1.09
CA SER A 216 -11.41 17.05 2.27
C SER A 216 -10.60 17.16 3.57
N GLU A 217 -11.00 18.06 4.47
CA GLU A 217 -10.46 18.16 5.83
C GLU A 217 -11.03 17.12 6.80
N ASP A 218 -11.91 16.22 6.34
CA ASP A 218 -12.40 15.10 7.16
C ASP A 218 -11.21 14.23 7.56
N PRO A 219 -11.00 13.96 8.86
CA PRO A 219 -9.89 13.15 9.33
C PRO A 219 -9.91 11.69 8.81
N ASN A 220 -11.03 11.24 8.24
CA ASN A 220 -11.13 9.94 7.58
C ASN A 220 -10.77 10.01 6.08
N ALA A 221 -10.69 11.19 5.49
CA ALA A 221 -10.33 11.41 4.09
C ALA A 221 -8.80 11.32 3.91
N VAL A 222 -8.23 10.17 4.24
CA VAL A 222 -6.80 9.93 4.18
C VAL A 222 -6.36 9.38 2.83
N LEU A 223 -5.08 9.58 2.48
CA LEU A 223 -4.43 8.93 1.35
C LEU A 223 -4.63 7.41 1.46
N ASN A 224 -5.21 6.80 0.44
CA ASN A 224 -5.40 5.36 0.34
C ASN A 224 -5.81 4.97 -1.08
N GLY A 225 -5.01 4.13 -1.72
CA GLY A 225 -5.19 3.69 -3.10
C GLY A 225 -3.95 3.95 -3.93
N ILE A 226 -3.35 2.87 -4.42
CA ILE A 226 -2.14 2.84 -5.25
C ILE A 226 -2.44 1.90 -6.41
N ALA A 227 -2.31 2.36 -7.64
CA ALA A 227 -2.38 1.50 -8.82
C ALA A 227 -1.21 1.78 -9.75
N HIS A 228 -0.45 0.77 -10.09
CA HIS A 228 0.69 0.87 -11.01
C HIS A 228 0.25 0.93 -12.46
N LEU A 229 0.80 1.88 -13.22
CA LEU A 229 0.60 2.02 -14.66
C LEU A 229 1.93 1.77 -15.40
N PRO A 230 2.23 0.53 -15.76
CA PRO A 230 3.53 0.19 -16.36
C PRO A 230 3.80 0.92 -17.69
N GLU A 231 2.75 1.18 -18.48
CA GLU A 231 2.91 1.91 -19.76
C GLU A 231 3.29 3.38 -19.56
N ARG A 232 3.08 3.93 -18.38
CA ARG A 232 3.37 5.32 -18.00
C ARG A 232 4.56 5.46 -17.07
N ASP A 233 5.16 4.33 -16.65
CA ASP A 233 6.20 4.28 -15.61
C ASP A 233 5.78 5.10 -14.37
N GLY A 234 4.56 4.88 -13.91
CA GLY A 234 3.93 5.71 -12.90
C GLY A 234 2.87 5.00 -12.08
N PHE A 235 2.33 5.74 -11.13
CA PHE A 235 1.28 5.29 -10.23
C PHE A 235 0.11 6.25 -10.23
N LEU A 236 -1.11 5.72 -10.23
CA LEU A 236 -2.30 6.47 -9.84
C LEU A 236 -2.46 6.38 -8.33
N LEU A 237 -2.52 7.54 -7.68
CA LEU A 237 -2.71 7.67 -6.24
C LEU A 237 -3.98 8.47 -5.97
N THR A 238 -4.75 8.03 -4.98
CA THR A 238 -5.94 8.73 -4.49
C THR A 238 -6.11 8.58 -2.98
N GLY A 239 -7.22 9.02 -2.44
CA GLY A 239 -7.58 8.89 -1.04
C GLY A 239 -9.07 8.66 -0.82
N LYS A 240 -9.43 8.30 0.41
CA LYS A 240 -10.82 8.10 0.85
C LYS A 240 -11.58 9.41 0.73
N ASN A 241 -12.66 9.41 -0.05
CA ASN A 241 -13.48 10.60 -0.31
C ASN A 241 -12.71 11.78 -0.94
N TRP A 242 -11.58 11.53 -1.57
CA TRP A 242 -10.88 12.54 -2.35
C TRP A 242 -11.63 12.84 -3.64
N SER A 243 -11.54 14.08 -4.10
CA SER A 243 -12.12 14.53 -5.37
C SER A 243 -11.19 14.31 -6.56
N SER A 244 -9.94 13.94 -6.29
CA SER A 244 -8.89 13.80 -7.29
C SER A 244 -8.15 12.47 -7.16
N MET A 245 -7.69 11.95 -8.28
CA MET A 245 -6.62 10.96 -8.38
C MET A 245 -5.47 11.55 -9.20
N HIS A 246 -4.26 11.19 -8.84
CA HIS A 246 -3.05 11.79 -9.39
C HIS A 246 -2.17 10.72 -10.04
N LEU A 247 -1.87 10.88 -11.32
CA LEU A 247 -0.81 10.14 -11.96
C LEU A 247 0.53 10.76 -11.57
N VAL A 248 1.38 9.97 -10.95
CA VAL A 248 2.69 10.41 -10.47
C VAL A 248 3.80 9.51 -10.99
N SER A 249 5.00 10.06 -11.17
CA SER A 249 6.24 9.31 -11.26
C SER A 249 7.01 9.45 -9.95
N LEU A 250 7.79 8.42 -9.63
CA LEU A 250 8.66 8.38 -8.47
C LEU A 250 10.11 8.49 -8.94
N ALA A 251 10.83 9.50 -8.45
CA ALA A 251 12.26 9.63 -8.66
C ALA A 251 12.98 9.31 -7.34
N THR A 252 13.81 8.28 -7.34
CA THR A 252 14.71 8.01 -6.20
C THR A 252 15.77 9.09 -6.19
N GLN A 253 15.94 9.80 -5.07
CA GLN A 253 17.10 10.67 -4.90
C GLN A 253 18.34 9.78 -4.82
N HIS A 254 19.10 9.72 -5.91
CA HIS A 254 20.46 9.22 -5.84
C HIS A 254 21.29 10.30 -5.12
N GLU A 255 21.84 9.97 -3.95
CA GLU A 255 22.89 10.81 -3.37
C GLU A 255 23.99 10.94 -4.43
N GLU A 256 24.16 12.16 -4.97
CA GLU A 256 25.35 12.49 -5.73
C GLU A 256 26.55 12.40 -4.77
N GLY A 257 27.30 11.30 -4.88
CA GLY A 257 28.51 11.06 -4.11
C GLY A 257 29.73 11.81 -4.63
#